data_77b87906976d6f7268f1e2aacac5c605
#
_entry.id   77b87906976d6f7268f1e2aacac5c605
#
_cell.length_a   1.000
_cell.length_b   1.000
_cell.length_c   1.000
_cell.angle_alpha   90.00
_cell.angle_beta   90.00
_cell.angle_gamma   90.00
#
_symmetry.space_group_name_H-M   'P 1'
#
loop_
_entity.id
_entity.type
_entity.pdbx_description
1 polymer ?
#
loop_
_entity_poly.entity_id
_entity_poly.type
_entity_poly.pdbx_seq_one_letter_code
_entity_poly.pdbx_strand_id
1 'polypeptide(L)'
;MKVLICRDVSSLKLESGNNGKFDLALKDTKNKVDSSIDSLVNSAIGDIRENGYAIVEGAISSTMASDIKRALAPWLQGKQMGRNDFEGFRTERVYALLDKVPQVASLVEHDVILRIVDAFLPLNYLLSSALAINIYPDETPQRFHMDDGDGAMNVRRPHPPIGMSAIWALDDFTSENGATEIVPGSHKWDHERQPDERESITVTMPLGAVLVFGGNVFHRGGANRTGIPRLAITPQYGPPYMRQLENMTLAVPPTVAAQYSERVQALLGYSVDSPGFRGHVNGRHPRLLVDPHYKGRKYRKDLPSS
;
A
#
# COMPACT_ATOMS: atom_id res chain seq x y z
N MET A 1 -9.47 -15.86 -5.31
CA MET A 1 -10.33 -16.20 -4.14
C MET A 1 -10.54 -14.92 -3.34
N LYS A 2 -11.77 -14.61 -2.95
CA LYS A 2 -12.08 -13.36 -2.24
C LYS A 2 -12.13 -13.65 -0.74
N VAL A 3 -11.40 -12.92 0.07
CA VAL A 3 -11.39 -13.06 1.53
C VAL A 3 -12.12 -11.87 2.16
N LEU A 4 -13.10 -12.15 3.01
CA LEU A 4 -13.98 -11.14 3.60
C LEU A 4 -13.52 -10.77 5.01
N ILE A 5 -13.31 -9.50 5.30
CA ILE A 5 -13.15 -9.00 6.68
C ILE A 5 -14.51 -8.73 7.27
N CYS A 6 -14.79 -9.32 8.42
CA CYS A 6 -16.07 -9.17 9.09
C CYS A 6 -16.10 -7.96 10.02
N ARG A 7 -17.03 -7.04 9.73
CA ARG A 7 -17.72 -6.04 10.58
C ARG A 7 -17.01 -5.33 11.72
N ASP A 8 -17.16 -4.03 11.66
CA ASP A 8 -16.96 -2.98 12.65
C ASP A 8 -17.28 -3.41 14.10
N VAL A 9 -16.27 -3.35 14.98
CA VAL A 9 -16.38 -3.64 16.43
C VAL A 9 -16.88 -2.42 17.21
N SER A 10 -17.15 -1.29 16.54
CA SER A 10 -17.49 -0.01 17.19
C SER A 10 -18.92 0.12 17.75
N SER A 11 -19.77 -0.91 17.57
CA SER A 11 -21.19 -0.85 17.95
C SER A 11 -21.61 -1.63 19.21
N LEU A 12 -20.68 -2.12 20.02
CA LEU A 12 -21.03 -2.79 21.29
C LEU A 12 -21.39 -1.78 22.39
N LYS A 13 -22.68 -1.59 22.62
CA LYS A 13 -23.20 -0.85 23.78
C LYS A 13 -22.86 -1.59 25.07
N LEU A 14 -22.20 -0.86 25.98
CA LEU A 14 -21.84 -1.31 27.32
C LEU A 14 -23.08 -1.36 28.23
N GLU A 15 -23.51 -2.54 28.64
CA GLU A 15 -24.35 -2.72 29.84
C GLU A 15 -23.45 -3.13 31.01
N SER A 16 -23.57 -2.36 32.10
CA SER A 16 -22.76 -2.52 33.31
C SER A 16 -23.25 -3.70 34.15
N GLY A 17 -22.45 -4.75 34.27
CA GLY A 17 -22.71 -5.84 35.21
C GLY A 17 -21.75 -7.04 35.09
N ASN A 18 -20.89 -7.19 36.10
CA ASN A 18 -20.06 -8.37 36.38
C ASN A 18 -18.66 -8.45 35.68
N ASN A 19 -17.68 -7.77 36.28
CA ASN A 19 -16.33 -7.53 35.71
C ASN A 19 -15.54 -8.81 35.34
N GLY A 20 -15.68 -9.93 36.00
CA GLY A 20 -14.85 -11.12 35.72
C GLY A 20 -15.25 -11.94 34.46
N LYS A 21 -16.56 -12.02 34.18
CA LYS A 21 -17.06 -12.68 32.95
C LYS A 21 -16.89 -11.81 31.72
N PHE A 22 -16.85 -10.49 31.89
CA PHE A 22 -16.69 -9.51 30.85
C PHE A 22 -15.24 -9.51 30.30
N ASP A 23 -14.24 -9.58 31.18
CA ASP A 23 -12.83 -9.67 30.81
C ASP A 23 -12.49 -10.96 30.04
N LEU A 24 -13.12 -12.08 30.42
CA LEU A 24 -12.94 -13.35 29.70
C LEU A 24 -13.59 -13.30 28.30
N ALA A 25 -14.79 -12.76 28.21
CA ALA A 25 -15.50 -12.60 26.93
C ALA A 25 -14.77 -11.64 25.97
N LEU A 26 -14.19 -10.55 26.50
CA LEU A 26 -13.37 -9.62 25.73
C LEU A 26 -12.06 -10.26 25.24
N LYS A 27 -11.38 -11.05 26.08
CA LYS A 27 -10.18 -11.81 25.68
C LYS A 27 -10.50 -12.86 24.63
N ASP A 28 -11.59 -13.60 24.78
CA ASP A 28 -12.03 -14.61 23.80
C ASP A 28 -12.41 -13.97 22.46
N THR A 29 -13.08 -12.82 22.50
CA THR A 29 -13.44 -12.06 21.27
C THR A 29 -12.19 -11.52 20.61
N LYS A 30 -11.26 -10.94 21.36
CA LYS A 30 -9.99 -10.46 20.83
C LYS A 30 -9.18 -11.59 20.19
N ASN A 31 -9.03 -12.72 20.89
CA ASN A 31 -8.31 -13.89 20.35
C ASN A 31 -8.95 -14.43 19.06
N LYS A 32 -10.28 -14.45 18.97
CA LYS A 32 -10.99 -14.86 17.75
C LYS A 32 -10.78 -13.87 16.60
N VAL A 33 -10.78 -12.56 16.87
CA VAL A 33 -10.51 -11.52 15.87
C VAL A 33 -9.06 -11.64 15.40
N ASP A 34 -8.10 -11.76 16.31
CA ASP A 34 -6.68 -11.89 15.96
C ASP A 34 -6.44 -13.15 15.10
N SER A 35 -7.05 -14.30 15.45
CA SER A 35 -6.94 -15.53 14.66
C SER A 35 -7.59 -15.43 13.27
N SER A 36 -8.66 -14.64 13.14
CA SER A 36 -9.32 -14.35 11.86
C SER A 36 -8.42 -13.49 10.96
N ILE A 37 -7.79 -12.46 11.53
CA ILE A 37 -6.84 -11.60 10.81
C ILE A 37 -5.61 -12.40 10.37
N ASP A 38 -5.06 -13.26 11.25
CA ASP A 38 -3.95 -14.13 10.90
C ASP A 38 -4.28 -15.07 9.73
N SER A 39 -5.48 -15.65 9.74
CA SER A 39 -5.96 -16.50 8.64
C SER A 39 -6.08 -15.73 7.33
N LEU A 40 -6.61 -14.51 7.38
CA LEU A 40 -6.73 -13.60 6.24
C LEU A 40 -5.36 -13.26 5.64
N VAL A 41 -4.42 -12.83 6.49
CA VAL A 41 -3.05 -12.49 6.08
C VAL A 41 -2.36 -13.70 5.45
N ASN A 42 -2.45 -14.88 6.07
CA ASN A 42 -1.84 -16.10 5.55
C ASN A 42 -2.46 -16.52 4.20
N SER A 43 -3.77 -16.40 4.04
CA SER A 43 -4.44 -16.67 2.76
C SER A 43 -3.95 -15.71 1.67
N ALA A 44 -3.89 -14.41 1.95
CA ALA A 44 -3.41 -13.42 1.01
C ALA A 44 -1.94 -13.64 0.60
N ILE A 45 -1.08 -14.00 1.57
CA ILE A 45 0.32 -14.36 1.28
C ILE A 45 0.38 -15.60 0.37
N GLY A 46 -0.47 -16.61 0.62
CA GLY A 46 -0.58 -17.79 -0.24
C GLY A 46 -1.00 -17.45 -1.67
N ASP A 47 -2.03 -16.63 -1.82
CA ASP A 47 -2.53 -16.16 -3.12
C ASP A 47 -1.45 -15.36 -3.89
N ILE A 48 -0.71 -14.48 -3.21
CA ILE A 48 0.38 -13.72 -3.83
C ILE A 48 1.51 -14.66 -4.29
N ARG A 49 1.89 -15.66 -3.49
CA ARG A 49 2.90 -16.64 -3.87
C ARG A 49 2.48 -17.49 -5.08
N GLU A 50 1.20 -17.82 -5.17
CA GLU A 50 0.69 -18.65 -6.26
C GLU A 50 0.37 -17.85 -7.51
N ASN A 51 -0.38 -16.75 -7.37
CA ASN A 51 -0.93 -15.98 -8.48
C ASN A 51 -0.23 -14.64 -8.73
N GLY A 52 0.60 -14.18 -7.77
CA GLY A 52 1.29 -12.90 -7.80
C GLY A 52 0.50 -11.76 -7.15
N TYR A 53 -0.76 -11.97 -6.80
CA TYR A 53 -1.64 -10.94 -6.20
C TYR A 53 -2.67 -11.55 -5.26
N ALA A 54 -3.25 -10.69 -4.40
CA ALA A 54 -4.41 -11.00 -3.58
C ALA A 54 -5.37 -9.79 -3.52
N ILE A 55 -6.66 -10.07 -3.28
CA ILE A 55 -7.68 -9.04 -3.03
C ILE A 55 -8.18 -9.21 -1.61
N VAL A 56 -8.10 -8.13 -0.81
CA VAL A 56 -8.64 -8.08 0.55
C VAL A 56 -9.88 -7.18 0.52
N GLU A 57 -11.07 -7.79 0.62
CA GLU A 57 -12.33 -7.05 0.62
C GLU A 57 -12.68 -6.53 2.03
N GLY A 58 -13.35 -5.37 2.09
CA GLY A 58 -13.78 -4.76 3.35
C GLY A 58 -12.63 -4.30 4.24
N ALA A 59 -11.46 -4.03 3.66
CA ALA A 59 -10.28 -3.59 4.39
C ALA A 59 -10.48 -2.22 5.04
N ILE A 60 -11.26 -1.33 4.41
CA ILE A 60 -11.73 -0.08 5.01
C ILE A 60 -13.23 0.07 4.88
N SER A 61 -13.85 0.84 5.76
CA SER A 61 -15.28 1.13 5.71
C SER A 61 -15.60 2.13 4.60
N SER A 62 -16.85 2.12 4.12
CA SER A 62 -17.36 3.12 3.18
C SER A 62 -17.28 4.54 3.72
N THR A 63 -17.44 4.72 5.04
CA THR A 63 -17.28 6.01 5.71
C THR A 63 -15.85 6.52 5.57
N MET A 64 -14.87 5.67 5.88
CA MET A 64 -13.45 6.03 5.75
C MET A 64 -13.07 6.37 4.30
N ALA A 65 -13.53 5.56 3.33
CA ALA A 65 -13.33 5.85 1.92
C ALA A 65 -13.93 7.21 1.51
N SER A 66 -15.15 7.52 2.00
CA SER A 66 -15.83 8.79 1.75
C SER A 66 -15.10 9.98 2.37
N ASP A 67 -14.54 9.82 3.58
CA ASP A 67 -13.76 10.87 4.24
C ASP A 67 -12.47 11.17 3.48
N ILE A 68 -11.78 10.14 3.00
CA ILE A 68 -10.58 10.29 2.18
C ILE A 68 -10.94 10.97 0.84
N LYS A 69 -12.01 10.56 0.17
CA LYS A 69 -12.48 11.21 -1.09
C LYS A 69 -12.77 12.69 -0.86
N ARG A 70 -13.44 13.04 0.24
CA ARG A 70 -13.73 14.42 0.60
C ARG A 70 -12.46 15.24 0.82
N ALA A 71 -11.46 14.67 1.49
CA ALA A 71 -10.18 15.31 1.73
C ALA A 71 -9.34 15.46 0.46
N LEU A 72 -9.52 14.56 -0.52
CA LEU A 72 -8.86 14.62 -1.83
C LEU A 72 -9.53 15.63 -2.80
N ALA A 73 -10.82 15.93 -2.63
CA ALA A 73 -11.58 16.74 -3.58
C ALA A 73 -10.92 18.08 -3.96
N PRO A 74 -10.28 18.84 -3.04
CA PRO A 74 -9.57 20.08 -3.39
C PRO A 74 -8.38 19.88 -4.35
N TRP A 75 -7.84 18.68 -4.42
CA TRP A 75 -6.66 18.33 -5.22
C TRP A 75 -7.01 17.66 -6.55
N LEU A 76 -8.25 17.18 -6.71
CA LEU A 76 -8.78 16.55 -7.91
C LEU A 76 -9.53 17.61 -8.74
N GLN A 77 -8.78 18.37 -9.53
CA GLN A 77 -9.30 19.52 -10.29
C GLN A 77 -9.22 19.31 -11.81
N GLY A 78 -8.85 18.13 -12.27
CA GLY A 78 -8.65 17.84 -13.68
C GLY A 78 -7.44 18.57 -14.29
N LYS A 79 -6.46 18.97 -13.48
CA LYS A 79 -5.30 19.77 -13.93
C LYS A 79 -4.00 19.00 -14.05
N GLN A 80 -3.81 17.96 -13.23
CA GLN A 80 -2.58 17.17 -13.20
C GLN A 80 -2.75 15.86 -13.95
N MET A 81 -3.10 15.96 -15.23
CA MET A 81 -3.21 14.79 -16.13
C MET A 81 -1.84 14.21 -16.46
N GLY A 82 -1.82 12.95 -16.81
CA GLY A 82 -0.62 12.27 -17.28
C GLY A 82 -0.06 12.92 -18.55
N ARG A 83 1.24 12.75 -18.77
CA ARG A 83 2.02 13.44 -19.81
C ARG A 83 2.31 12.56 -21.02
N ASN A 84 1.99 11.29 -20.94
CA ASN A 84 2.27 10.28 -21.97
C ASN A 84 1.28 9.12 -21.83
N ASP A 85 1.30 8.18 -22.77
CA ASP A 85 0.43 7.01 -22.80
C ASP A 85 0.54 6.12 -21.54
N PHE A 86 1.72 6.09 -20.91
CA PHE A 86 1.91 5.33 -19.67
C PHE A 86 1.24 6.02 -18.47
N GLU A 87 1.37 7.33 -18.36
CA GLU A 87 0.71 8.08 -17.29
C GLU A 87 -0.81 8.23 -17.54
N GLY A 88 -1.25 8.15 -18.81
CA GLY A 88 -2.63 8.32 -19.25
C GLY A 88 -3.04 9.79 -19.38
N PHE A 89 -3.39 10.23 -20.58
CA PHE A 89 -3.74 11.63 -20.85
C PHE A 89 -5.07 12.07 -20.20
N ARG A 90 -5.89 11.11 -19.79
CA ARG A 90 -7.15 11.35 -19.06
C ARG A 90 -7.09 10.73 -17.65
N THR A 91 -5.90 10.62 -17.10
CA THR A 91 -5.65 10.11 -15.75
C THR A 91 -5.01 11.21 -14.91
N GLU A 92 -5.74 11.70 -13.92
CA GLU A 92 -5.23 12.70 -12.97
C GLU A 92 -4.51 12.02 -11.81
N ARG A 93 -3.35 12.57 -11.43
CA ARG A 93 -2.54 12.09 -10.32
C ARG A 93 -2.32 13.15 -9.27
N VAL A 94 -2.50 12.78 -8.01
CA VAL A 94 -2.14 13.64 -6.87
C VAL A 94 -0.96 12.99 -6.14
N TYR A 95 0.13 13.73 -6.09
CA TYR A 95 1.38 13.36 -5.42
C TYR A 95 1.48 14.00 -4.03
N ALA A 96 2.47 13.61 -3.24
CA ALA A 96 2.72 14.10 -1.88
C ALA A 96 1.47 13.95 -0.99
N LEU A 97 0.81 12.79 -1.05
CA LEU A 97 -0.49 12.59 -0.42
C LEU A 97 -0.45 12.77 1.09
N LEU A 98 0.62 12.33 1.75
CA LEU A 98 0.72 12.44 3.20
C LEU A 98 0.91 13.89 3.67
N ASP A 99 1.38 14.79 2.80
CA ASP A 99 1.40 16.22 3.10
C ASP A 99 0.01 16.87 2.90
N LYS A 100 -0.74 16.39 1.91
CA LYS A 100 -2.02 16.99 1.47
C LYS A 100 -3.24 16.40 2.17
N VAL A 101 -3.22 15.08 2.42
CA VAL A 101 -4.36 14.29 2.90
C VAL A 101 -3.90 13.34 4.01
N PRO A 102 -3.79 13.83 5.25
CA PRO A 102 -3.28 13.04 6.37
C PRO A 102 -4.01 11.71 6.61
N GLN A 103 -5.29 11.61 6.22
CA GLN A 103 -6.11 10.40 6.34
C GLN A 103 -5.51 9.21 5.58
N VAL A 104 -4.72 9.47 4.53
CA VAL A 104 -4.06 8.42 3.73
C VAL A 104 -3.03 7.64 4.55
N ALA A 105 -2.51 8.20 5.63
CA ALA A 105 -1.59 7.49 6.51
C ALA A 105 -2.15 6.15 7.01
N SER A 106 -3.45 6.10 7.31
CA SER A 106 -4.11 4.87 7.74
C SER A 106 -4.15 3.76 6.68
N LEU A 107 -4.12 4.13 5.39
CA LEU A 107 -3.98 3.17 4.28
C LEU A 107 -2.53 2.69 4.17
N VAL A 108 -1.58 3.61 4.33
CA VAL A 108 -0.13 3.34 4.22
C VAL A 108 0.37 2.42 5.35
N GLU A 109 -0.16 2.59 6.57
CA GLU A 109 0.23 1.76 7.73
C GLU A 109 -0.81 0.70 8.11
N HIS A 110 -1.75 0.37 7.21
CA HIS A 110 -2.80 -0.60 7.48
C HIS A 110 -2.23 -1.96 7.90
N ASP A 111 -2.61 -2.43 9.08
CA ASP A 111 -1.99 -3.60 9.73
C ASP A 111 -1.96 -4.86 8.84
N VAL A 112 -3.11 -5.23 8.26
CA VAL A 112 -3.20 -6.39 7.36
C VAL A 112 -2.25 -6.24 6.17
N ILE A 113 -2.18 -5.06 5.58
CA ILE A 113 -1.34 -4.82 4.39
C ILE A 113 0.13 -4.85 4.76
N LEU A 114 0.55 -4.20 5.85
CA LEU A 114 1.94 -4.24 6.27
C LEU A 114 2.39 -5.64 6.66
N ARG A 115 1.53 -6.45 7.30
CA ARG A 115 1.82 -7.86 7.60
C ARG A 115 1.97 -8.72 6.34
N ILE A 116 1.21 -8.42 5.28
CA ILE A 116 1.42 -9.05 3.97
C ILE A 116 2.76 -8.61 3.39
N VAL A 117 3.05 -7.31 3.37
CA VAL A 117 4.32 -6.75 2.84
C VAL A 117 5.53 -7.29 3.62
N ASP A 118 5.44 -7.42 4.95
CA ASP A 118 6.49 -7.99 5.82
C ASP A 118 6.90 -9.42 5.41
N ALA A 119 6.01 -10.18 4.74
CA ALA A 119 6.30 -11.53 4.26
C ALA A 119 7.14 -11.58 2.96
N PHE A 120 7.27 -10.44 2.27
CA PHE A 120 7.94 -10.35 0.96
C PHE A 120 9.12 -9.39 0.94
N LEU A 121 9.08 -8.31 1.70
CA LEU A 121 10.14 -7.30 1.69
C LEU A 121 11.08 -7.41 2.90
N PRO A 122 12.34 -6.97 2.76
CA PRO A 122 13.28 -6.96 3.88
C PRO A 122 12.85 -5.96 4.95
N LEU A 123 13.32 -6.16 6.18
CA LEU A 123 13.08 -5.22 7.28
C LEU A 123 13.47 -3.79 6.90
N ASN A 124 12.74 -2.83 7.47
CA ASN A 124 12.91 -1.39 7.22
C ASN A 124 12.68 -0.96 5.76
N TYR A 125 11.83 -1.70 5.02
CA TYR A 125 11.35 -1.21 3.73
C TYR A 125 10.70 0.18 3.87
N LEU A 126 10.69 0.91 2.77
CA LEU A 126 10.21 2.28 2.69
C LEU A 126 8.92 2.37 1.88
N LEU A 127 8.12 3.37 2.14
CA LEU A 127 7.09 3.82 1.22
C LEU A 127 7.78 4.45 0.01
N SER A 128 7.71 3.80 -1.14
CA SER A 128 8.34 4.27 -2.37
C SER A 128 7.56 5.41 -3.00
N SER A 129 6.23 5.30 -2.98
CA SER A 129 5.30 6.35 -3.40
C SER A 129 3.93 6.14 -2.77
N ALA A 130 3.10 7.18 -2.75
CA ALA A 130 1.68 7.11 -2.46
C ALA A 130 0.94 8.11 -3.34
N LEU A 131 0.19 7.60 -4.31
CA LEU A 131 -0.51 8.41 -5.30
C LEU A 131 -2.02 8.23 -5.18
N ALA A 132 -2.78 9.32 -5.37
CA ALA A 132 -4.17 9.19 -5.81
C ALA A 132 -4.18 9.16 -7.34
N ILE A 133 -4.88 8.19 -7.91
CA ILE A 133 -5.02 8.00 -9.35
C ILE A 133 -6.51 8.01 -9.69
N ASN A 134 -6.92 9.03 -10.45
CA ASN A 134 -8.29 9.22 -10.88
C ASN A 134 -8.36 9.06 -12.41
N ILE A 135 -8.96 7.97 -12.86
CA ILE A 135 -9.06 7.64 -14.29
C ILE A 135 -10.38 8.19 -14.82
N TYR A 136 -10.31 9.19 -15.69
CA TYR A 136 -11.47 9.83 -16.29
C TYR A 136 -12.06 8.98 -17.43
N PRO A 137 -13.32 9.26 -17.82
CA PRO A 137 -13.94 8.66 -19.02
C PRO A 137 -13.06 8.76 -20.26
N ASP A 138 -13.13 7.74 -21.11
CA ASP A 138 -12.38 7.60 -22.37
C ASP A 138 -10.86 7.47 -22.20
N GLU A 139 -10.36 7.15 -21.00
CA GLU A 139 -8.95 6.78 -20.85
C GLU A 139 -8.70 5.41 -21.50
N THR A 140 -7.60 5.33 -22.23
CA THR A 140 -7.13 4.09 -22.88
C THR A 140 -6.35 3.22 -21.89
N PRO A 141 -6.27 1.89 -22.11
CA PRO A 141 -5.49 1.03 -21.22
C PRO A 141 -4.00 1.35 -21.36
N GLN A 142 -3.28 1.24 -20.24
CA GLN A 142 -1.83 1.29 -20.26
C GLN A 142 -1.26 0.07 -21.02
N ARG A 143 0.01 0.16 -21.43
CA ARG A 143 0.76 -1.06 -21.78
C ARG A 143 0.98 -1.93 -20.53
N PHE A 144 1.07 -3.24 -20.70
CA PHE A 144 1.50 -4.12 -19.63
C PHE A 144 2.91 -3.79 -19.18
N HIS A 145 3.12 -3.75 -17.87
CA HIS A 145 4.40 -3.46 -17.24
C HIS A 145 4.53 -4.19 -15.90
N MET A 146 5.72 -4.16 -15.36
CA MET A 146 6.04 -4.58 -14.00
C MET A 146 6.68 -3.41 -13.26
N ASP A 147 6.26 -3.15 -12.02
CA ASP A 147 6.83 -2.07 -11.21
C ASP A 147 8.34 -2.30 -10.92
N ASP A 148 8.77 -3.55 -10.84
CA ASP A 148 10.15 -3.95 -10.55
C ASP A 148 11.09 -3.89 -11.76
N GLY A 149 10.59 -3.74 -12.98
CA GLY A 149 11.39 -4.18 -14.11
C GLY A 149 11.52 -3.29 -15.31
N ASP A 150 10.72 -2.26 -15.48
CA ASP A 150 10.79 -1.47 -16.70
C ASP A 150 11.94 -0.45 -16.67
N GLY A 151 13.14 -0.95 -16.91
CA GLY A 151 14.28 -0.14 -17.35
C GLY A 151 15.24 0.32 -16.25
N ALA A 152 14.89 0.31 -14.98
CA ALA A 152 15.76 0.82 -13.91
C ALA A 152 16.63 -0.27 -13.25
N MET A 153 16.15 -1.51 -13.25
CA MET A 153 16.86 -2.63 -12.64
C MET A 153 16.89 -3.80 -13.64
N ASN A 154 18.04 -4.08 -14.19
CA ASN A 154 18.25 -5.22 -15.08
C ASN A 154 18.27 -6.54 -14.28
N VAL A 155 17.15 -6.85 -13.61
CA VAL A 155 16.99 -8.08 -12.83
C VAL A 155 16.33 -9.13 -13.70
N ARG A 156 17.03 -10.26 -13.88
CA ARG A 156 16.54 -11.35 -14.72
C ARG A 156 15.39 -12.09 -14.03
N ARG A 157 14.29 -12.30 -14.72
CA ARG A 157 13.14 -13.09 -14.27
C ARG A 157 13.39 -14.60 -14.36
N PRO A 158 12.76 -15.45 -13.53
CA PRO A 158 11.95 -15.05 -12.37
C PRO A 158 12.81 -14.57 -11.19
N HIS A 159 12.30 -13.64 -10.40
CA HIS A 159 12.92 -13.19 -9.16
C HIS A 159 11.85 -12.91 -8.08
N PRO A 160 12.18 -12.94 -6.78
CA PRO A 160 11.27 -12.47 -5.75
C PRO A 160 10.87 -11.00 -5.98
N PRO A 161 9.69 -10.56 -5.52
CA PRO A 161 9.30 -9.17 -5.67
C PRO A 161 10.31 -8.25 -4.99
N ILE A 162 10.74 -7.21 -5.68
CA ILE A 162 11.62 -6.16 -5.15
C ILE A 162 10.76 -5.10 -4.48
N GLY A 163 9.61 -4.77 -5.07
CA GLY A 163 8.59 -3.91 -4.49
C GLY A 163 7.27 -4.63 -4.30
N MET A 164 6.40 -4.04 -3.47
CA MET A 164 5.01 -4.46 -3.28
C MET A 164 4.09 -3.25 -3.49
N SER A 165 3.02 -3.45 -4.22
CA SER A 165 2.02 -2.42 -4.49
C SER A 165 0.68 -2.77 -3.85
N ALA A 166 -0.01 -1.76 -3.31
CA ALA A 166 -1.37 -1.88 -2.82
C ALA A 166 -2.25 -0.84 -3.53
N ILE A 167 -3.36 -1.29 -4.15
CA ILE A 167 -4.31 -0.40 -4.83
C ILE A 167 -5.62 -0.42 -4.06
N TRP A 168 -5.91 0.67 -3.36
CA TRP A 168 -7.12 0.88 -2.57
C TRP A 168 -8.25 1.41 -3.44
N ALA A 169 -9.37 0.68 -3.48
CA ALA A 169 -10.56 1.09 -4.20
C ALA A 169 -11.32 2.17 -3.41
N LEU A 170 -11.30 3.41 -3.88
CA LEU A 170 -12.17 4.47 -3.37
C LEU A 170 -13.47 4.61 -4.16
N ASP A 171 -13.59 3.90 -5.27
CA ASP A 171 -14.80 3.59 -6.03
C ASP A 171 -14.82 2.09 -6.31
N ASP A 172 -15.98 1.54 -6.65
CA ASP A 172 -16.03 0.16 -7.12
C ASP A 172 -15.17 0.00 -8.37
N PHE A 173 -14.38 -1.07 -8.44
CA PHE A 173 -13.66 -1.45 -9.65
C PHE A 173 -14.51 -2.43 -10.46
N THR A 174 -14.86 -2.05 -11.66
CA THR A 174 -15.66 -2.84 -12.60
C THR A 174 -14.88 -3.14 -13.88
N SER A 175 -15.39 -4.03 -14.71
CA SER A 175 -14.76 -4.35 -16.01
C SER A 175 -14.68 -3.15 -16.96
N GLU A 176 -15.46 -2.08 -16.71
CA GLU A 176 -15.64 -0.98 -17.65
C GLU A 176 -15.02 0.35 -17.20
N ASN A 177 -14.62 0.49 -15.91
CA ASN A 177 -14.24 1.80 -15.37
C ASN A 177 -12.74 1.98 -15.13
N GLY A 178 -11.90 1.29 -15.89
CA GLY A 178 -10.46 1.42 -15.76
C GLY A 178 -9.87 0.63 -14.58
N ALA A 179 -10.55 -0.45 -14.16
CA ALA A 179 -10.01 -1.36 -13.16
C ALA A 179 -8.66 -1.93 -13.61
N THR A 180 -7.80 -2.23 -12.65
CA THR A 180 -6.49 -2.82 -12.93
C THR A 180 -6.66 -4.18 -13.61
N GLU A 181 -5.94 -4.37 -14.69
CA GLU A 181 -5.78 -5.68 -15.34
C GLU A 181 -4.46 -6.28 -14.89
N ILE A 182 -4.46 -7.57 -14.55
CA ILE A 182 -3.31 -8.30 -14.04
C ILE A 182 -3.17 -9.62 -14.77
N VAL A 183 -1.93 -10.09 -14.94
CA VAL A 183 -1.63 -11.40 -15.56
C VAL A 183 -1.25 -12.38 -14.46
N PRO A 184 -2.18 -13.24 -14.00
CA PRO A 184 -1.93 -14.16 -12.90
C PRO A 184 -0.75 -15.11 -13.19
N GLY A 185 0.12 -15.30 -12.20
CA GLY A 185 1.27 -16.20 -12.32
C GLY A 185 2.44 -15.66 -13.13
N SER A 186 2.35 -14.46 -13.70
CA SER A 186 3.40 -13.88 -14.56
C SER A 186 4.71 -13.58 -13.82
N HIS A 187 4.69 -13.45 -12.49
CA HIS A 187 5.88 -13.34 -11.64
C HIS A 187 6.79 -14.58 -11.68
N LYS A 188 6.26 -15.73 -12.13
CA LYS A 188 6.99 -17.01 -12.27
C LYS A 188 7.60 -17.18 -13.67
N TRP A 189 7.32 -16.26 -14.60
CA TRP A 189 7.75 -16.40 -16.01
C TRP A 189 9.24 -16.10 -16.19
N ASP A 190 9.83 -16.72 -17.20
CA ASP A 190 11.17 -16.40 -17.64
C ASP A 190 11.27 -14.97 -18.20
N HIS A 191 12.51 -14.53 -18.43
CA HIS A 191 12.79 -13.15 -18.85
C HIS A 191 12.23 -12.82 -20.23
N GLU A 192 12.17 -13.78 -21.12
CA GLU A 192 11.82 -13.57 -22.53
C GLU A 192 10.30 -13.48 -22.74
N ARG A 193 9.50 -14.08 -21.84
CA ARG A 193 8.05 -14.13 -22.01
C ARG A 193 7.40 -12.77 -21.77
N GLN A 194 6.57 -12.37 -22.75
CA GLN A 194 5.75 -11.15 -22.68
C GLN A 194 4.27 -11.54 -22.53
N PRO A 195 3.44 -10.68 -21.89
CA PRO A 195 2.02 -10.94 -21.71
C PRO A 195 1.24 -10.81 -23.00
N ASP A 196 0.26 -11.71 -23.20
CA ASP A 196 -0.83 -11.56 -24.18
C ASP A 196 -2.07 -11.00 -23.44
N GLU A 197 -2.86 -10.17 -24.12
CA GLU A 197 -4.08 -9.59 -23.54
C GLU A 197 -5.08 -10.64 -23.02
N ARG A 198 -5.13 -11.81 -23.69
CA ARG A 198 -6.01 -12.94 -23.31
C ARG A 198 -5.59 -13.63 -22.02
N GLU A 199 -4.37 -13.40 -21.54
CA GLU A 199 -3.86 -13.96 -20.29
C GLU A 199 -4.17 -13.07 -19.08
N SER A 200 -4.62 -11.84 -19.33
CA SER A 200 -4.98 -10.91 -18.28
C SER A 200 -6.41 -11.10 -17.79
N ILE A 201 -6.61 -10.74 -16.53
CA ILE A 201 -7.93 -10.61 -15.93
C ILE A 201 -8.13 -9.19 -15.43
N THR A 202 -9.36 -8.68 -15.54
CA THR A 202 -9.74 -7.43 -14.90
C THR A 202 -10.05 -7.67 -13.44
N VAL A 203 -9.38 -6.95 -12.55
CA VAL A 203 -9.57 -7.04 -11.11
C VAL A 203 -10.82 -6.24 -10.72
N THR A 204 -11.94 -6.92 -10.56
CA THR A 204 -13.17 -6.32 -10.03
C THR A 204 -13.20 -6.46 -8.51
N MET A 205 -13.44 -5.35 -7.82
CA MET A 205 -13.51 -5.33 -6.35
C MET A 205 -14.38 -4.18 -5.86
N PRO A 206 -15.10 -4.32 -4.73
CA PRO A 206 -15.95 -3.26 -4.20
C PRO A 206 -15.10 -2.14 -3.58
N LEU A 207 -15.73 -0.97 -3.45
CA LEU A 207 -15.22 0.14 -2.65
C LEU A 207 -14.77 -0.35 -1.26
N GLY A 208 -13.61 0.10 -0.81
CA GLY A 208 -13.00 -0.29 0.45
C GLY A 208 -12.20 -1.58 0.40
N ALA A 209 -12.16 -2.26 -0.75
CA ALA A 209 -11.22 -3.35 -0.99
C ALA A 209 -9.83 -2.84 -1.37
N VAL A 210 -8.84 -3.72 -1.25
CA VAL A 210 -7.47 -3.45 -1.69
C VAL A 210 -6.91 -4.63 -2.47
N LEU A 211 -6.32 -4.34 -3.63
CA LEU A 211 -5.50 -5.25 -4.41
C LEU A 211 -4.05 -5.12 -3.96
N VAL A 212 -3.42 -6.23 -3.54
CA VAL A 212 -2.00 -6.29 -3.16
C VAL A 212 -1.27 -7.22 -4.10
N PHE A 213 -0.14 -6.79 -4.65
CA PHE A 213 0.63 -7.60 -5.60
C PHE A 213 2.13 -7.28 -5.55
N GLY A 214 2.94 -8.24 -6.01
CA GLY A 214 4.37 -8.06 -6.17
C GLY A 214 4.72 -7.21 -7.39
N GLY A 215 5.73 -6.35 -7.28
CA GLY A 215 6.18 -5.50 -8.37
C GLY A 215 6.67 -6.27 -9.61
N ASN A 216 6.89 -7.57 -9.47
CA ASN A 216 7.29 -8.49 -10.54
C ASN A 216 6.12 -9.16 -11.29
N VAL A 217 4.89 -8.70 -11.09
CA VAL A 217 3.70 -9.19 -11.79
C VAL A 217 3.36 -8.24 -12.94
N PHE A 218 3.09 -8.78 -14.13
CA PHE A 218 2.57 -7.97 -15.23
C PHE A 218 1.17 -7.48 -14.93
N HIS A 219 1.01 -6.17 -15.03
CA HIS A 219 -0.27 -5.49 -14.84
C HIS A 219 -0.36 -4.22 -15.66
N ARG A 220 -1.58 -3.64 -15.70
CA ARG A 220 -1.83 -2.32 -16.31
C ARG A 220 -3.08 -1.68 -15.74
N GLY A 221 -3.23 -0.37 -15.84
CA GLY A 221 -4.52 0.31 -15.73
C GLY A 221 -5.37 -0.03 -16.95
N GLY A 222 -6.62 -0.46 -16.71
CA GLY A 222 -7.57 -0.75 -17.78
C GLY A 222 -8.19 0.52 -18.37
N ALA A 223 -8.94 0.37 -19.46
CA ALA A 223 -9.68 1.46 -20.09
C ALA A 223 -10.91 1.87 -19.27
N ASN A 224 -11.16 3.17 -19.15
CA ASN A 224 -12.42 3.66 -18.58
C ASN A 224 -13.43 3.97 -19.71
N ARG A 225 -14.38 3.06 -19.92
CA ARG A 225 -15.45 3.16 -20.92
C ARG A 225 -16.75 3.70 -20.32
N THR A 226 -16.73 4.10 -19.05
CA THR A 226 -17.91 4.64 -18.36
C THR A 226 -17.96 6.17 -18.47
N GLY A 227 -19.09 6.75 -18.07
CA GLY A 227 -19.27 8.20 -18.03
C GLY A 227 -18.76 8.89 -16.75
N ILE A 228 -18.13 8.13 -15.82
CA ILE A 228 -17.68 8.66 -14.52
C ILE A 228 -16.22 8.30 -14.26
N PRO A 229 -15.47 9.15 -13.55
CA PRO A 229 -14.09 8.83 -13.16
C PRO A 229 -14.05 7.74 -12.08
N ARG A 230 -12.90 7.03 -11.99
CA ARG A 230 -12.63 6.01 -10.98
C ARG A 230 -11.38 6.36 -10.19
N LEU A 231 -11.51 6.50 -8.88
CA LEU A 231 -10.48 6.92 -7.96
C LEU A 231 -9.89 5.74 -7.17
N ALA A 232 -8.56 5.70 -7.10
CA ALA A 232 -7.81 4.81 -6.24
C ALA A 232 -6.69 5.53 -5.50
N ILE A 233 -6.19 4.94 -4.42
CA ILE A 233 -4.92 5.31 -3.79
C ILE A 233 -3.96 4.13 -3.89
N THR A 234 -2.72 4.42 -4.29
CA THR A 234 -1.71 3.40 -4.60
C THR A 234 -0.43 3.60 -3.79
N PRO A 235 -0.36 3.13 -2.52
CA PRO A 235 0.91 3.00 -1.84
C PRO A 235 1.77 1.92 -2.49
N GLN A 236 3.04 2.22 -2.68
CA GLN A 236 4.06 1.28 -3.14
C GLN A 236 5.19 1.21 -2.12
N TYR A 237 5.63 0.00 -1.80
CA TYR A 237 6.67 -0.26 -0.82
C TYR A 237 7.88 -0.86 -1.51
N GLY A 238 9.07 -0.46 -1.09
CA GLY A 238 10.33 -0.95 -1.65
C GLY A 238 11.43 -1.11 -0.61
N PRO A 239 12.51 -1.84 -0.93
CA PRO A 239 13.57 -2.10 0.02
C PRO A 239 14.33 -0.82 0.39
N PRO A 240 14.95 -0.75 1.57
CA PRO A 240 15.57 0.47 2.09
C PRO A 240 16.82 0.92 1.32
N TYR A 241 17.35 0.07 0.46
CA TYR A 241 18.53 0.37 -0.37
C TYR A 241 18.16 0.86 -1.78
N MET A 242 16.88 0.87 -2.12
CA MET A 242 16.38 1.38 -3.39
C MET A 242 15.90 2.82 -3.22
N ARG A 243 16.15 3.65 -4.24
CA ARG A 243 15.61 5.01 -4.23
C ARG A 243 14.10 4.98 -4.37
N GLN A 244 13.41 5.71 -3.50
CA GLN A 244 11.95 5.89 -3.56
C GLN A 244 11.54 6.56 -4.88
N LEU A 245 10.40 6.15 -5.44
CA LEU A 245 9.82 6.77 -6.64
C LEU A 245 9.47 8.25 -6.39
N GLU A 246 8.90 8.54 -5.22
CA GLU A 246 8.69 9.89 -4.73
C GLU A 246 9.66 10.15 -3.58
N ASN A 247 10.36 11.27 -3.58
CA ASN A 247 11.26 11.61 -2.48
C ASN A 247 10.45 11.97 -1.23
N MET A 248 10.05 10.93 -0.47
CA MET A 248 9.12 11.05 0.64
C MET A 248 9.59 12.00 1.73
N THR A 249 10.90 12.08 2.02
CA THR A 249 11.42 12.99 3.04
C THR A 249 11.38 14.47 2.63
N LEU A 250 11.34 14.75 1.31
CA LEU A 250 11.12 16.10 0.79
C LEU A 250 9.64 16.40 0.57
N ALA A 251 8.88 15.41 0.09
CA ALA A 251 7.44 15.55 -0.13
C ALA A 251 6.65 15.70 1.17
N VAL A 252 7.15 15.08 2.26
CA VAL A 252 6.56 15.14 3.61
C VAL A 252 7.64 15.61 4.58
N PRO A 253 7.81 16.93 4.74
CA PRO A 253 8.89 17.50 5.53
C PRO A 253 8.77 17.12 7.03
N PRO A 254 9.85 17.25 7.83
CA PRO A 254 9.90 16.83 9.22
C PRO A 254 8.75 17.37 10.08
N THR A 255 8.33 18.60 9.86
CA THR A 255 7.23 19.25 10.59
C THR A 255 5.86 18.58 10.36
N VAL A 256 5.65 18.05 9.17
CA VAL A 256 4.45 17.27 8.82
C VAL A 256 4.62 15.83 9.31
N ALA A 257 5.76 15.21 9.02
CA ALA A 257 6.05 13.83 9.40
C ALA A 257 5.99 13.59 10.92
N ALA A 258 6.33 14.59 11.74
CA ALA A 258 6.24 14.54 13.20
C ALA A 258 4.80 14.30 13.73
N GLN A 259 3.78 14.54 12.90
CA GLN A 259 2.38 14.34 13.27
C GLN A 259 1.91 12.90 13.07
N TYR A 260 2.71 12.08 12.39
CA TYR A 260 2.39 10.69 12.10
C TYR A 260 2.95 9.72 13.13
N SER A 261 2.46 8.49 13.08
CA SER A 261 2.98 7.38 13.88
C SER A 261 4.47 7.14 13.58
N GLU A 262 5.16 6.51 14.53
CA GLU A 262 6.55 6.07 14.32
C GLU A 262 6.70 5.16 13.09
N ARG A 263 5.67 4.35 12.79
CA ARG A 263 5.67 3.46 11.64
C ARG A 263 5.62 4.25 10.32
N VAL A 264 4.74 5.22 10.21
CA VAL A 264 4.66 6.11 9.03
C VAL A 264 5.94 6.92 8.88
N GLN A 265 6.48 7.48 9.96
CA GLN A 265 7.76 8.18 9.93
C GLN A 265 8.89 7.30 9.38
N ALA A 266 8.95 6.04 9.83
CA ALA A 266 9.93 5.07 9.35
C ALA A 266 9.74 4.76 7.85
N LEU A 267 8.51 4.55 7.41
CA LEU A 267 8.16 4.30 6.01
C LEU A 267 8.52 5.48 5.10
N LEU A 268 8.37 6.72 5.58
CA LEU A 268 8.76 7.93 4.85
C LEU A 268 10.28 8.06 4.66
N GLY A 269 11.08 7.33 5.47
CA GLY A 269 12.54 7.40 5.42
C GLY A 269 13.16 8.13 6.61
N TYR A 270 12.37 8.53 7.63
CA TYR A 270 12.91 9.00 8.91
C TYR A 270 13.39 7.80 9.76
N SER A 271 14.11 6.90 9.12
CA SER A 271 14.64 5.65 9.65
C SER A 271 16.03 5.37 9.07
N VAL A 272 16.72 4.40 9.63
CA VAL A 272 17.94 3.84 9.04
C VAL A 272 17.73 2.36 8.77
N ASP A 273 18.38 1.82 7.72
CA ASP A 273 18.31 0.39 7.46
C ASP A 273 19.03 -0.43 8.56
N SER A 274 18.69 -1.68 8.70
CA SER A 274 19.31 -2.61 9.65
C SER A 274 20.01 -3.73 8.86
N PRO A 275 21.27 -4.07 9.21
CA PRO A 275 22.14 -3.57 10.28
C PRO A 275 22.94 -2.32 9.90
N GLY A 276 22.60 -1.67 8.81
CA GLY A 276 23.43 -0.74 8.12
C GLY A 276 23.47 0.69 8.60
N PHE A 277 23.93 1.53 7.68
CA PHE A 277 24.23 2.93 7.90
C PHE A 277 23.49 3.83 6.92
N ARG A 278 22.62 3.25 6.07
CA ARG A 278 21.91 4.02 5.06
C ARG A 278 20.75 4.78 5.69
N GLY A 279 20.50 5.98 5.20
CA GLY A 279 19.42 6.84 5.68
C GLY A 279 19.81 7.82 6.79
N HIS A 280 21.06 7.81 7.29
CA HIS A 280 21.50 8.76 8.31
C HIS A 280 21.62 10.19 7.76
N VAL A 281 21.41 11.16 8.63
CA VAL A 281 21.61 12.59 8.35
C VAL A 281 22.79 13.08 9.19
N ASN A 282 23.90 13.44 8.53
CA ASN A 282 25.14 13.87 9.21
C ASN A 282 25.59 12.92 10.33
N GLY A 283 25.58 11.61 10.05
CA GLY A 283 25.95 10.56 11.01
C GLY A 283 24.91 10.28 12.11
N ARG A 284 23.81 11.01 12.14
CA ARG A 284 22.75 10.87 13.14
C ARG A 284 21.52 10.16 12.56
N HIS A 285 20.74 9.53 13.43
CA HIS A 285 19.46 8.90 13.05
C HIS A 285 18.48 9.99 12.61
N PRO A 286 17.84 9.88 11.42
CA PRO A 286 16.96 10.93 10.89
C PRO A 286 15.72 11.17 11.71
N ARG A 287 15.28 10.20 12.56
CA ARG A 287 14.19 10.38 13.49
C ARG A 287 14.36 11.56 14.44
N LEU A 288 15.60 11.99 14.70
CA LEU A 288 15.87 13.22 15.47
C LEU A 288 15.28 14.48 14.85
N LEU A 289 14.95 14.46 13.56
CA LEU A 289 14.30 15.58 12.88
C LEU A 289 12.80 15.67 13.16
N VAL A 290 12.17 14.56 13.53
CA VAL A 290 10.71 14.44 13.77
C VAL A 290 10.38 14.22 15.24
N ASP A 291 11.33 13.70 16.01
CA ASP A 291 11.22 13.48 17.47
C ASP A 291 12.50 13.97 18.17
N PRO A 292 12.49 15.20 18.72
CA PRO A 292 13.67 15.75 19.43
C PRO A 292 14.08 14.96 20.68
N HIS A 293 13.18 14.12 21.22
CA HIS A 293 13.43 13.30 22.39
C HIS A 293 13.99 11.91 22.04
N TYR A 294 14.09 11.59 20.76
CA TYR A 294 14.62 10.31 20.30
C TYR A 294 16.10 10.17 20.72
N LYS A 295 16.41 9.18 21.55
CA LYS A 295 17.76 9.00 22.15
C LYS A 295 18.81 8.44 21.19
N GLY A 296 18.44 8.19 19.91
CA GLY A 296 19.35 7.62 18.93
C GLY A 296 19.60 6.11 19.12
N ARG A 297 20.72 5.61 18.58
CA ARG A 297 21.13 4.21 18.78
C ARG A 297 21.51 3.98 20.22
N LYS A 298 21.06 2.84 20.80
CA LYS A 298 21.63 2.35 22.06
C LYS A 298 23.14 2.12 21.87
N TYR A 299 23.95 2.64 22.78
CA TYR A 299 25.37 2.31 22.80
C TYR A 299 25.55 0.83 23.14
N ARG A 300 26.66 0.22 22.63
CA ARG A 300 26.95 -1.21 22.84
C ARG A 300 26.89 -1.64 24.31
N LYS A 301 27.26 -0.76 25.24
CA LYS A 301 27.16 -0.99 26.71
C LYS A 301 25.75 -1.06 27.24
N ASP A 302 24.74 -0.62 26.44
CA ASP A 302 23.34 -0.66 26.82
C ASP A 302 22.63 -1.92 26.27
N LEU A 303 23.36 -2.79 25.56
CA LEU A 303 22.88 -4.08 25.08
C LEU A 303 23.08 -5.13 26.18
N PRO A 304 22.11 -6.04 26.40
CA PRO A 304 22.33 -7.18 27.27
C PRO A 304 23.60 -7.93 26.86
N SER A 305 24.40 -8.30 27.82
CA SER A 305 25.54 -9.22 27.59
C SER A 305 24.97 -10.54 27.03
N SER A 306 25.43 -10.92 25.85
CA SER A 306 25.11 -12.18 25.17
C SER A 306 25.50 -13.38 26.01
#